data_31d0447d6a2f454193a7847f6a3d3d93
#
_entry.id   31d0447d6a2f454193a7847f6a3d3d93
#
_cell.length_a   1.000
_cell.length_b   1.000
_cell.length_c   1.000
_cell.angle_alpha   90.00
_cell.angle_beta   90.00
_cell.angle_gamma   90.00
#
_symmetry.space_group_name_H-M   'P 1'
#
loop_
_entity.id
_entity.type
_entity.pdbx_description
1 polymer ?
#
loop_
_entity_poly.entity_id
_entity_poly.type
_entity_poly.pdbx_seq_one_letter_code
_entity_poly.pdbx_strand_id
1 'polypeptide(L)'
;MKAMILAAGKGERMRPLTLHTPKPLLPVAGQPLIEYHLRALAAAGYTEVVINHAWLGQQIEGHLGDGSRFGLSIRYSPEGEPLETGGGIFKALPLLGDAPFLLINGDVWTDYDFTRLRAPLQGLAHLVLVDNPGHHGRGDFRLEGEQVVDGDDAPGTLTFSGVSVLHPALFEGCQAGAFKLAPLLRQAMAAGRVTGEHYRGHWVDVGTQERLVEAEQLIEGRA
;
A
#
# COMPACT_ATOMS: atom_id res chain seq x y z
N MET A 1 -8.71 -5.29 13.17
CA MET A 1 -7.64 -4.50 12.50
C MET A 1 -8.27 -3.74 11.37
N LYS A 2 -8.02 -2.44 11.24
CA LYS A 2 -8.43 -1.63 10.08
C LYS A 2 -7.42 -1.76 8.95
N ALA A 3 -7.81 -1.39 7.75
CA ALA A 3 -6.88 -1.28 6.61
C ALA A 3 -6.84 0.17 6.11
N MET A 4 -5.72 0.57 5.52
CA MET A 4 -5.56 1.83 4.79
C MET A 4 -5.07 1.54 3.38
N ILE A 5 -5.68 2.18 2.39
CA ILE A 5 -5.23 2.15 1.00
C ILE A 5 -4.72 3.54 0.63
N LEU A 6 -3.47 3.62 0.17
CA LEU A 6 -2.85 4.87 -0.29
C LEU A 6 -3.26 5.17 -1.74
N ALA A 7 -3.99 6.24 -1.94
CA ALA A 7 -4.58 6.60 -3.23
C ALA A 7 -4.39 8.10 -3.60
N ALA A 8 -3.48 8.82 -2.93
CA ALA A 8 -3.28 10.26 -3.11
C ALA A 8 -2.33 10.64 -4.27
N GLY A 9 -1.71 9.66 -4.94
CA GLY A 9 -0.74 9.89 -6.01
C GLY A 9 -1.37 10.50 -7.27
N LYS A 10 -0.65 11.44 -7.92
CA LYS A 10 -1.10 12.10 -9.17
C LYS A 10 -1.04 11.20 -10.40
N GLY A 11 -0.32 10.07 -10.36
CA GLY A 11 -0.20 9.14 -11.47
C GLY A 11 0.48 9.73 -12.71
N GLU A 12 1.43 10.66 -12.58
CA GLU A 12 1.99 11.44 -13.68
C GLU A 12 2.63 10.58 -14.78
N ARG A 13 3.25 9.45 -14.41
CA ARG A 13 3.85 8.50 -15.37
C ARG A 13 2.82 7.76 -16.22
N MET A 14 1.55 7.77 -15.81
CA MET A 14 0.43 7.11 -16.49
C MET A 14 -0.34 8.07 -17.43
N ARG A 15 0.10 9.33 -17.56
CA ARG A 15 -0.53 10.28 -18.49
C ARG A 15 -0.42 9.79 -19.94
N PRO A 16 -1.48 9.96 -20.78
CA PRO A 16 -2.67 10.81 -20.53
C PRO A 16 -3.80 10.15 -19.74
N LEU A 17 -3.75 8.85 -19.39
CA LEU A 17 -4.85 8.13 -18.74
C LEU A 17 -5.27 8.80 -17.42
N THR A 18 -4.31 9.29 -16.65
CA THR A 18 -4.53 9.91 -15.35
C THR A 18 -4.84 11.40 -15.36
N LEU A 19 -5.04 11.98 -16.54
CA LEU A 19 -5.52 13.38 -16.64
C LEU A 19 -6.97 13.52 -16.17
N HIS A 20 -7.80 12.50 -16.43
CA HIS A 20 -9.23 12.52 -16.19
C HIS A 20 -9.75 11.41 -15.27
N THR A 21 -8.92 10.39 -15.01
CA THR A 21 -9.26 9.26 -14.14
C THR A 21 -8.15 9.08 -13.12
N PRO A 22 -8.44 9.09 -11.80
CA PRO A 22 -7.40 8.85 -10.82
C PRO A 22 -6.86 7.43 -10.95
N LYS A 23 -5.56 7.25 -10.78
CA LYS A 23 -4.87 5.97 -10.99
C LYS A 23 -5.56 4.76 -10.32
N PRO A 24 -6.05 4.85 -9.07
CA PRO A 24 -6.74 3.73 -8.44
C PRO A 24 -8.03 3.29 -9.13
N LEU A 25 -8.63 4.15 -9.96
CA LEU A 25 -9.82 3.84 -10.75
C LEU A 25 -9.52 3.41 -12.20
N LEU A 26 -8.25 3.35 -12.60
CA LEU A 26 -7.91 2.81 -13.92
C LEU A 26 -8.33 1.34 -13.99
N PRO A 27 -9.00 0.93 -15.08
CA PRO A 27 -9.41 -0.46 -15.26
C PRO A 27 -8.18 -1.34 -15.52
N VAL A 28 -8.14 -2.48 -14.85
CA VAL A 28 -7.20 -3.58 -15.08
C VAL A 28 -8.05 -4.83 -15.25
N ALA A 29 -7.95 -5.51 -16.40
CA ALA A 29 -8.83 -6.64 -16.75
C ALA A 29 -10.33 -6.31 -16.49
N GLY A 30 -10.76 -5.12 -16.92
CA GLY A 30 -12.16 -4.68 -16.83
C GLY A 30 -12.65 -4.22 -15.45
N GLN A 31 -11.81 -4.23 -14.39
CA GLN A 31 -12.18 -3.81 -13.04
C GLN A 31 -11.22 -2.72 -12.53
N PRO A 32 -11.70 -1.65 -11.84
CA PRO A 32 -10.83 -0.66 -11.22
C PRO A 32 -9.79 -1.29 -10.29
N LEU A 33 -8.53 -0.84 -10.39
CA LEU A 33 -7.41 -1.40 -9.64
C LEU A 33 -7.69 -1.47 -8.13
N ILE A 34 -8.25 -0.41 -7.56
CA ILE A 34 -8.55 -0.34 -6.12
C ILE A 34 -9.59 -1.37 -5.67
N GLU A 35 -10.51 -1.80 -6.56
CA GLU A 35 -11.53 -2.78 -6.20
C GLU A 35 -10.96 -4.19 -5.95
N TYR A 36 -9.83 -4.54 -6.56
CA TYR A 36 -9.13 -5.79 -6.24
C TYR A 36 -8.74 -5.82 -4.77
N HIS A 37 -8.19 -4.71 -4.24
CA HIS A 37 -7.85 -4.60 -2.83
C HIS A 37 -9.08 -4.66 -1.93
N LEU A 38 -10.14 -3.92 -2.27
CA LEU A 38 -11.36 -3.91 -1.46
C LEU A 38 -11.99 -5.30 -1.36
N ARG A 39 -12.07 -6.04 -2.47
CA ARG A 39 -12.60 -7.41 -2.49
C ARG A 39 -11.71 -8.37 -1.71
N ALA A 40 -10.39 -8.29 -1.87
CA ALA A 40 -9.44 -9.12 -1.14
C ALA A 40 -9.46 -8.82 0.36
N LEU A 41 -9.59 -7.55 0.76
CA LEU A 41 -9.74 -7.15 2.16
C LEU A 41 -11.04 -7.70 2.77
N ALA A 42 -12.16 -7.58 2.08
CA ALA A 42 -13.44 -8.13 2.53
C ALA A 42 -13.36 -9.65 2.69
N ALA A 43 -12.79 -10.36 1.71
CA ALA A 43 -12.58 -11.80 1.77
C ALA A 43 -11.66 -12.21 2.95
N ALA A 44 -10.66 -11.39 3.29
CA ALA A 44 -9.78 -11.60 4.43
C ALA A 44 -10.40 -11.19 5.79
N GLY A 45 -11.68 -10.75 5.79
CA GLY A 45 -12.43 -10.41 7.01
C GLY A 45 -12.08 -9.03 7.61
N TYR A 46 -11.51 -8.11 6.82
CA TYR A 46 -11.46 -6.70 7.18
C TYR A 46 -12.83 -6.08 6.95
N THR A 47 -13.23 -5.13 7.80
CA THR A 47 -14.54 -4.48 7.75
C THR A 47 -14.45 -2.97 7.63
N GLU A 48 -13.33 -2.38 8.03
CA GLU A 48 -13.12 -0.94 8.02
C GLU A 48 -11.89 -0.58 7.18
N VAL A 49 -12.05 0.32 6.21
CA VAL A 49 -10.98 0.77 5.32
C VAL A 49 -10.90 2.29 5.34
N VAL A 50 -9.71 2.83 5.46
CA VAL A 50 -9.42 4.26 5.28
C VAL A 50 -8.73 4.44 3.94
N ILE A 51 -9.19 5.39 3.12
CA ILE A 51 -8.57 5.69 1.81
C ILE A 51 -8.16 7.17 1.84
N ASN A 52 -6.85 7.46 1.72
CA ASN A 52 -6.41 8.82 1.47
C ASN A 52 -6.47 9.14 -0.02
N HIS A 53 -6.70 10.39 -0.34
CA HIS A 53 -6.70 10.84 -1.73
C HIS A 53 -6.35 12.33 -1.83
N ALA A 54 -5.92 12.75 -3.03
CA ALA A 54 -5.68 14.15 -3.38
C ALA A 54 -6.17 14.42 -4.80
N TRP A 55 -5.40 14.01 -5.81
CA TRP A 55 -5.75 14.21 -7.22
C TRP A 55 -7.02 13.46 -7.62
N LEU A 56 -8.01 14.18 -8.13
CA LEU A 56 -9.32 13.65 -8.56
C LEU A 56 -10.03 12.81 -7.47
N GLY A 57 -9.78 13.11 -6.19
CA GLY A 57 -10.26 12.31 -5.05
C GLY A 57 -11.78 12.18 -4.99
N GLN A 58 -12.54 13.19 -5.41
CA GLN A 58 -14.00 13.12 -5.49
C GLN A 58 -14.53 12.02 -6.42
N GLN A 59 -13.77 11.66 -7.46
CA GLN A 59 -14.13 10.53 -8.31
C GLN A 59 -13.96 9.20 -7.56
N ILE A 60 -12.95 9.08 -6.72
CA ILE A 60 -12.74 7.90 -5.88
C ILE A 60 -13.91 7.77 -4.90
N GLU A 61 -14.27 8.85 -4.18
CA GLU A 61 -15.40 8.87 -3.26
C GLU A 61 -16.73 8.57 -3.98
N GLY A 62 -16.97 9.20 -5.12
CA GLY A 62 -18.18 8.99 -5.92
C GLY A 62 -18.32 7.57 -6.47
N HIS A 63 -17.18 6.93 -6.81
CA HIS A 63 -17.18 5.56 -7.36
C HIS A 63 -17.34 4.50 -6.25
N LEU A 64 -16.66 4.66 -5.12
CA LEU A 64 -16.62 3.65 -4.06
C LEU A 64 -17.74 3.83 -3.02
N GLY A 65 -18.25 5.05 -2.85
CA GLY A 65 -19.26 5.39 -1.85
C GLY A 65 -18.78 5.08 -0.42
N ASP A 66 -19.68 4.57 0.39
CA ASP A 66 -19.39 4.17 1.78
C ASP A 66 -18.77 2.77 1.92
N GLY A 67 -18.57 2.06 0.82
CA GLY A 67 -18.00 0.72 0.78
C GLY A 67 -18.98 -0.43 0.97
N SER A 68 -20.25 -0.14 1.25
CA SER A 68 -21.29 -1.16 1.55
C SER A 68 -21.42 -2.21 0.43
N ARG A 69 -21.25 -1.83 -0.83
CA ARG A 69 -21.28 -2.76 -1.97
C ARG A 69 -20.16 -3.81 -1.96
N PHE A 70 -19.10 -3.57 -1.19
CA PHE A 70 -17.99 -4.51 -0.98
C PHE A 70 -18.10 -5.26 0.35
N GLY A 71 -19.13 -4.98 1.16
CA GLY A 71 -19.21 -5.49 2.53
C GLY A 71 -18.25 -4.80 3.51
N LEU A 72 -17.80 -3.59 3.18
CA LEU A 72 -16.86 -2.78 3.93
C LEU A 72 -17.49 -1.47 4.39
N SER A 73 -16.88 -0.82 5.37
CA SER A 73 -17.11 0.58 5.72
C SER A 73 -15.89 1.40 5.32
N ILE A 74 -16.04 2.30 4.36
CA ILE A 74 -14.95 3.14 3.86
C ILE A 74 -15.05 4.52 4.47
N ARG A 75 -13.92 5.02 4.97
CA ARG A 75 -13.73 6.42 5.40
C ARG A 75 -12.63 7.05 4.58
N TYR A 76 -12.79 8.31 4.23
CA TYR A 76 -11.84 9.03 3.38
C TYR A 76 -11.01 10.02 4.20
N SER A 77 -9.74 10.15 3.81
CA SER A 77 -8.79 11.14 4.34
C SER A 77 -8.31 12.04 3.19
N PRO A 78 -9.06 13.10 2.84
CA PRO A 78 -8.67 14.01 1.76
C PRO A 78 -7.44 14.82 2.18
N GLU A 79 -6.41 14.85 1.32
CA GLU A 79 -5.16 15.55 1.62
C GLU A 79 -5.15 17.00 1.11
N GLY A 80 -5.90 17.30 0.07
CA GLY A 80 -5.77 18.53 -0.71
C GLY A 80 -4.56 18.45 -1.63
N GLU A 81 -3.37 18.77 -1.14
CA GLU A 81 -2.10 18.48 -1.83
C GLU A 81 -1.50 17.18 -1.29
N PRO A 82 -0.82 16.38 -2.14
CA PRO A 82 -0.19 15.13 -1.71
C PRO A 82 0.83 15.34 -0.59
N LEU A 83 0.68 14.59 0.51
CA LEU A 83 1.51 14.69 1.71
C LEU A 83 2.66 13.67 1.74
N GLU A 84 2.94 13.01 0.63
CA GLU A 84 3.81 11.84 0.58
C GLU A 84 3.26 10.69 1.45
N THR A 85 3.92 9.54 1.43
CA THR A 85 3.39 8.33 2.11
C THR A 85 3.28 8.52 3.63
N GLY A 86 4.34 9.03 4.26
CA GLY A 86 4.36 9.21 5.72
C GLY A 86 3.35 10.25 6.20
N GLY A 87 3.31 11.42 5.54
CA GLY A 87 2.38 12.50 5.88
C GLY A 87 0.92 12.13 5.66
N GLY A 88 0.63 11.39 4.58
CA GLY A 88 -0.72 10.89 4.30
C GLY A 88 -1.21 9.92 5.37
N ILE A 89 -0.36 8.98 5.81
CA ILE A 89 -0.68 8.07 6.91
C ILE A 89 -0.87 8.84 8.21
N PHE A 90 0.07 9.74 8.54
CA PHE A 90 0.00 10.55 9.76
C PHE A 90 -1.32 11.33 9.86
N LYS A 91 -1.76 11.95 8.76
CA LYS A 91 -3.05 12.63 8.69
C LYS A 91 -4.24 11.70 8.92
N ALA A 92 -4.14 10.45 8.49
CA ALA A 92 -5.21 9.46 8.60
C ALA A 92 -5.27 8.76 9.97
N LEU A 93 -4.24 8.91 10.85
CA LEU A 93 -4.20 8.24 12.15
C LEU A 93 -5.47 8.42 13.00
N PRO A 94 -6.11 9.61 13.07
CA PRO A 94 -7.35 9.76 13.82
C PRO A 94 -8.51 8.89 13.31
N LEU A 95 -8.47 8.46 12.05
CA LEU A 95 -9.44 7.52 11.46
C LEU A 95 -9.05 6.06 11.70
N LEU A 96 -7.75 5.78 11.75
CA LEU A 96 -7.18 4.44 11.94
C LEU A 96 -7.26 4.01 13.40
N GLY A 97 -7.03 4.91 14.36
CA GLY A 97 -7.02 4.64 15.80
C GLY A 97 -5.64 4.22 16.30
N ASP A 98 -5.60 3.64 17.51
CA ASP A 98 -4.34 3.36 18.24
C ASP A 98 -3.82 1.92 18.05
N ALA A 99 -4.58 1.06 17.38
CA ALA A 99 -4.19 -0.32 17.11
C ALA A 99 -3.41 -0.44 15.78
N PRO A 100 -2.58 -1.47 15.61
CA PRO A 100 -1.95 -1.76 14.33
C PRO A 100 -2.96 -1.86 13.19
N PHE A 101 -2.57 -1.37 12.02
CA PHE A 101 -3.40 -1.36 10.82
C PHE A 101 -2.62 -1.89 9.62
N LEU A 102 -3.34 -2.52 8.68
CA LEU A 102 -2.82 -2.91 7.39
C LEU A 102 -2.70 -1.69 6.49
N LEU A 103 -1.57 -1.52 5.82
CA LEU A 103 -1.33 -0.52 4.79
C LEU A 103 -1.14 -1.19 3.43
N ILE A 104 -1.79 -0.66 2.39
CA ILE A 104 -1.64 -1.12 1.01
C ILE A 104 -1.43 0.08 0.10
N ASN A 105 -0.41 0.04 -0.75
CA ASN A 105 -0.27 0.99 -1.84
C ASN A 105 -1.35 0.74 -2.89
N GLY A 106 -2.19 1.72 -3.17
CA GLY A 106 -3.31 1.61 -4.11
C GLY A 106 -2.92 1.48 -5.58
N ASP A 107 -1.63 1.54 -5.89
CA ASP A 107 -1.07 1.37 -7.23
C ASP A 107 -0.40 0.02 -7.46
N VAL A 108 -0.56 -0.89 -6.54
CA VAL A 108 -0.06 -2.27 -6.61
C VAL A 108 -1.20 -3.21 -6.97
N TRP A 109 -0.92 -4.25 -7.74
CA TRP A 109 -1.75 -5.43 -7.82
C TRP A 109 -0.97 -6.63 -7.28
N THR A 110 -1.63 -7.47 -6.48
CA THR A 110 -1.03 -8.68 -5.92
C THR A 110 -2.11 -9.72 -5.58
N ASP A 111 -1.74 -10.98 -5.59
CA ASP A 111 -2.55 -12.09 -5.10
C ASP A 111 -2.23 -12.50 -3.65
N TYR A 112 -1.55 -11.61 -2.91
CA TYR A 112 -1.21 -11.84 -1.53
C TYR A 112 -2.45 -12.07 -0.65
N ASP A 113 -2.43 -13.12 0.15
CA ASP A 113 -3.50 -13.42 1.09
C ASP A 113 -3.39 -12.55 2.36
N PHE A 114 -4.22 -11.51 2.43
CA PHE A 114 -4.22 -10.56 3.57
C PHE A 114 -4.65 -11.18 4.90
N THR A 115 -5.19 -12.41 4.94
CA THR A 115 -5.48 -13.11 6.20
C THR A 115 -4.21 -13.35 7.01
N ARG A 116 -3.05 -13.53 6.35
CA ARG A 116 -1.74 -13.75 6.96
C ARG A 116 -1.30 -12.58 7.84
N LEU A 117 -1.74 -11.36 7.52
CA LEU A 117 -1.36 -10.14 8.24
C LEU A 117 -2.28 -9.82 9.44
N ARG A 118 -3.20 -10.72 9.78
CA ARG A 118 -4.05 -10.57 10.96
C ARG A 118 -3.41 -11.04 12.26
N ALA A 119 -2.25 -11.68 12.18
CA ALA A 119 -1.47 -12.06 13.35
C ALA A 119 -1.05 -10.83 14.19
N PRO A 120 -0.84 -10.96 15.50
CA PRO A 120 -0.36 -9.88 16.33
C PRO A 120 0.97 -9.33 15.82
N LEU A 121 1.05 -8.01 15.62
CA LEU A 121 2.26 -7.33 15.19
C LEU A 121 3.34 -7.40 16.27
N GLN A 122 4.53 -7.80 15.90
CA GLN A 122 5.72 -7.73 16.73
C GLN A 122 6.55 -6.50 16.32
N GLY A 123 6.75 -5.58 17.27
CA GLY A 123 7.49 -4.34 16.99
C GLY A 123 6.61 -3.20 16.49
N LEU A 124 7.11 -2.43 15.50
CA LEU A 124 6.45 -1.24 14.95
C LEU A 124 5.95 -1.43 13.52
N ALA A 125 6.51 -2.39 12.81
CA ALA A 125 6.09 -2.69 11.44
C ALA A 125 6.36 -4.16 11.09
N HIS A 126 5.52 -4.69 10.18
CA HIS A 126 5.77 -5.94 9.47
C HIS A 126 5.62 -5.67 7.98
N LEU A 127 6.66 -5.95 7.18
CA LEU A 127 6.73 -5.64 5.77
C LEU A 127 6.61 -6.90 4.90
N VAL A 128 5.83 -6.84 3.85
CA VAL A 128 5.85 -7.84 2.79
C VAL A 128 6.85 -7.38 1.74
N LEU A 129 7.89 -8.18 1.51
CA LEU A 129 8.94 -7.92 0.52
C LEU A 129 8.76 -8.89 -0.66
N VAL A 130 9.13 -8.45 -1.85
CA VAL A 130 9.05 -9.22 -3.09
C VAL A 130 10.40 -9.23 -3.82
N ASP A 131 10.57 -10.11 -4.78
CA ASP A 131 11.72 -10.10 -5.67
C ASP A 131 11.82 -8.77 -6.41
N ASN A 132 13.04 -8.32 -6.68
CA ASN A 132 13.25 -7.04 -7.34
C ASN A 132 12.73 -7.09 -8.78
N PRO A 133 11.78 -6.24 -9.15
CA PRO A 133 11.33 -6.14 -10.53
C PRO A 133 12.43 -5.52 -11.39
N GLY A 134 12.42 -5.80 -12.70
CA GLY A 134 13.48 -5.38 -13.61
C GLY A 134 13.78 -3.87 -13.62
N HIS A 135 12.79 -3.04 -13.27
CA HIS A 135 12.95 -1.58 -13.20
C HIS A 135 13.44 -1.07 -11.82
N HIS A 136 13.55 -1.96 -10.81
CA HIS A 136 14.03 -1.64 -9.46
C HIS A 136 15.01 -2.71 -8.96
N GLY A 137 16.06 -2.99 -9.74
CA GLY A 137 17.01 -4.08 -9.47
C GLY A 137 17.84 -3.95 -8.19
N ARG A 138 17.87 -2.76 -7.56
CA ARG A 138 18.58 -2.55 -6.28
C ARG A 138 17.79 -3.02 -5.06
N GLY A 139 16.47 -3.08 -5.17
CA GLY A 139 15.59 -3.31 -4.00
C GLY A 139 15.66 -2.20 -2.97
N ASP A 140 15.02 -2.44 -1.83
CA ASP A 140 14.89 -1.45 -0.75
C ASP A 140 15.53 -1.95 0.55
N PHE A 141 15.26 -3.21 0.93
CA PHE A 141 15.58 -3.78 2.25
C PHE A 141 16.10 -5.19 2.14
N ARG A 142 16.74 -5.70 3.20
CA ARG A 142 17.13 -7.12 3.32
C ARG A 142 16.31 -7.80 4.40
N LEU A 143 16.15 -9.09 4.26
CA LEU A 143 15.51 -9.95 5.25
C LEU A 143 16.59 -10.84 5.90
N GLU A 144 16.77 -10.69 7.22
CA GLU A 144 17.69 -11.51 8.03
C GLU A 144 16.86 -12.34 9.02
N GLY A 145 16.54 -13.58 8.64
CA GLY A 145 15.51 -14.36 9.31
C GLY A 145 14.14 -13.69 9.13
N GLU A 146 13.50 -13.28 10.20
CA GLU A 146 12.25 -12.49 10.18
C GLU A 146 12.49 -10.98 10.37
N GLN A 147 13.73 -10.54 10.60
CA GLN A 147 14.06 -9.13 10.79
C GLN A 147 14.31 -8.46 9.43
N VAL A 148 13.69 -7.29 9.25
CA VAL A 148 13.99 -6.44 8.10
C VAL A 148 15.06 -5.43 8.51
N VAL A 149 16.10 -5.34 7.68
CA VAL A 149 17.21 -4.39 7.85
C VAL A 149 17.39 -3.55 6.60
N ASP A 150 18.04 -2.39 6.72
CA ASP A 150 18.29 -1.51 5.58
C ASP A 150 19.11 -2.24 4.51
N GLY A 151 18.82 -1.98 3.25
CA GLY A 151 19.45 -2.66 2.12
C GLY A 151 20.89 -2.23 1.90
N ASP A 152 21.23 -0.97 2.12
CA ASP A 152 22.56 -0.36 1.99
C ASP A 152 23.30 -0.78 0.69
N ASP A 153 22.59 -0.91 -0.43
CA ASP A 153 23.10 -1.40 -1.72
C ASP A 153 23.77 -2.82 -1.66
N ALA A 154 23.48 -3.59 -0.60
CA ALA A 154 24.06 -4.91 -0.42
C ALA A 154 23.38 -5.97 -1.32
N PRO A 155 24.07 -7.09 -1.64
CA PRO A 155 23.45 -8.22 -2.32
C PRO A 155 22.31 -8.84 -1.51
N GLY A 156 21.27 -9.33 -2.19
CA GLY A 156 20.13 -10.00 -1.52
C GLY A 156 19.07 -9.04 -1.00
N THR A 157 19.07 -7.79 -1.46
CA THR A 157 17.97 -6.86 -1.23
C THR A 157 16.69 -7.31 -1.93
N LEU A 158 15.58 -6.99 -1.34
CA LEU A 158 14.22 -7.21 -1.84
C LEU A 158 13.50 -5.88 -1.96
N THR A 159 12.49 -5.84 -2.79
CA THR A 159 11.64 -4.65 -2.97
C THR A 159 10.52 -4.65 -1.93
N PHE A 160 10.24 -3.51 -1.30
CA PHE A 160 9.06 -3.33 -0.47
C PHE A 160 7.82 -3.33 -1.36
N SER A 161 6.94 -4.30 -1.15
CA SER A 161 5.76 -4.50 -2.00
C SER A 161 4.71 -3.39 -1.90
N GLY A 162 4.81 -2.50 -0.92
CA GLY A 162 3.74 -1.57 -0.57
C GLY A 162 2.63 -2.18 0.28
N VAL A 163 2.82 -3.42 0.78
CA VAL A 163 1.91 -4.08 1.74
C VAL A 163 2.63 -4.23 3.07
N SER A 164 2.03 -3.75 4.15
CA SER A 164 2.63 -3.82 5.49
C SER A 164 1.59 -3.69 6.59
N VAL A 165 1.91 -4.16 7.78
CA VAL A 165 1.19 -3.81 9.02
C VAL A 165 2.05 -2.80 9.77
N LEU A 166 1.46 -1.68 10.15
CA LEU A 166 2.13 -0.61 10.88
C LEU A 166 1.43 -0.35 12.22
N HIS A 167 2.23 -0.04 13.24
CA HIS A 167 1.74 0.45 14.53
C HIS A 167 1.72 1.99 14.51
N PRO A 168 0.68 2.67 15.01
CA PRO A 168 0.63 4.14 15.10
C PRO A 168 1.83 4.76 15.82
N ALA A 169 2.41 4.07 16.81
CA ALA A 169 3.62 4.52 17.51
C ALA A 169 4.85 4.70 16.60
N LEU A 170 4.85 4.16 15.37
CA LEU A 170 5.88 4.46 14.37
C LEU A 170 5.95 5.96 14.04
N PHE A 171 4.86 6.68 14.24
CA PHE A 171 4.71 8.10 13.92
C PHE A 171 4.87 9.03 15.15
N GLU A 172 5.28 8.49 16.30
CA GLU A 172 5.54 9.30 17.49
C GLU A 172 6.60 10.36 17.20
N GLY A 173 6.33 11.62 17.60
CA GLY A 173 7.21 12.75 17.35
C GLY A 173 7.12 13.36 15.94
N CYS A 174 6.37 12.75 15.02
CA CYS A 174 6.13 13.35 13.71
C CYS A 174 5.24 14.60 13.82
N GLN A 175 5.39 15.48 12.84
CA GLN A 175 4.58 16.69 12.70
C GLN A 175 3.77 16.63 11.41
N ALA A 176 2.65 17.35 11.39
CA ALA A 176 1.82 17.45 10.18
C ALA A 176 2.61 18.08 9.02
N GLY A 177 2.44 17.51 7.83
CA GLY A 177 3.14 17.97 6.62
C GLY A 177 3.48 16.81 5.69
N ALA A 178 4.17 17.12 4.61
CA ALA A 178 4.61 16.13 3.64
C ALA A 178 5.95 15.50 4.07
N PHE A 179 5.96 14.19 4.27
CA PHE A 179 7.18 13.42 4.56
C PHE A 179 7.05 11.95 4.12
N LYS A 180 8.21 11.32 3.90
CA LYS A 180 8.30 9.92 3.45
C LYS A 180 8.19 8.93 4.61
N LEU A 181 7.61 7.76 4.36
CA LEU A 181 7.56 6.65 5.32
C LEU A 181 8.92 5.98 5.53
N ALA A 182 9.73 5.86 4.47
CA ALA A 182 10.96 5.08 4.50
C ALA A 182 11.97 5.49 5.60
N PRO A 183 12.18 6.77 5.92
CA PRO A 183 13.05 7.16 7.04
C PRO A 183 12.58 6.63 8.40
N LEU A 184 11.26 6.61 8.65
CA LEU A 184 10.71 6.07 9.89
C LEU A 184 10.91 4.56 9.98
N LEU A 185 10.71 3.84 8.87
CA LEU A 185 10.98 2.40 8.80
C LEU A 185 12.45 2.10 9.07
N ARG A 186 13.39 2.86 8.46
CA ARG A 186 14.83 2.68 8.70
C ARG A 186 15.23 2.92 10.16
N GLN A 187 14.65 3.94 10.78
CA GLN A 187 14.86 4.18 12.22
C GLN A 187 14.34 3.01 13.06
N ALA A 188 13.17 2.48 12.74
CA ALA A 188 12.61 1.32 13.44
C ALA A 188 13.42 0.03 13.16
N MET A 189 13.95 -0.15 11.95
CA MET A 189 14.86 -1.26 11.59
C MET A 189 16.15 -1.21 12.43
N ALA A 190 16.77 -0.04 12.53
CA ALA A 190 17.97 0.14 13.36
C ALA A 190 17.72 -0.19 14.84
N ALA A 191 16.49 -0.09 15.33
CA ALA A 191 16.08 -0.49 16.68
C ALA A 191 15.60 -1.96 16.76
N GLY A 192 15.70 -2.76 15.69
CA GLY A 192 15.25 -4.16 15.65
C GLY A 192 13.73 -4.32 15.79
N ARG A 193 12.95 -3.31 15.41
CA ARG A 193 11.49 -3.27 15.58
C ARG A 193 10.70 -3.46 14.30
N VAL A 194 11.32 -3.97 13.23
CA VAL A 194 10.66 -4.26 11.96
C VAL A 194 10.87 -5.71 11.58
N THR A 195 9.78 -6.42 11.45
CA THR A 195 9.76 -7.79 10.92
C THR A 195 9.26 -7.81 9.48
N GLY A 196 9.41 -8.90 8.79
CA GLY A 196 8.89 -9.05 7.43
C GLY A 196 8.93 -10.46 6.91
N GLU A 197 8.40 -10.62 5.71
CA GLU A 197 8.40 -11.87 4.97
C GLU A 197 8.73 -11.65 3.50
N HIS A 198 9.28 -12.66 2.85
CA HIS A 198 9.51 -12.68 1.40
C HIS A 198 8.35 -13.37 0.71
N TYR A 199 7.52 -12.61 0.01
CA TYR A 199 6.44 -13.11 -0.81
C TYR A 199 6.90 -13.39 -2.23
N ARG A 200 6.62 -14.58 -2.73
CA ARG A 200 7.04 -15.07 -4.05
C ARG A 200 5.88 -15.34 -5.00
N GLY A 201 4.69 -14.86 -4.69
CA GLY A 201 3.55 -14.90 -5.58
C GLY A 201 3.55 -13.74 -6.58
N HIS A 202 2.41 -13.45 -7.16
CA HIS A 202 2.29 -12.38 -8.15
C HIS A 202 2.17 -11.02 -7.49
N TRP A 203 2.96 -10.10 -7.99
CA TRP A 203 2.98 -8.70 -7.57
C TRP A 203 3.41 -7.80 -8.73
N VAL A 204 2.69 -6.71 -8.95
CA VAL A 204 3.03 -5.67 -9.95
C VAL A 204 2.73 -4.30 -9.37
N ASP A 205 3.67 -3.37 -9.42
CA ASP A 205 3.38 -1.96 -9.21
C ASP A 205 2.93 -1.35 -10.54
N VAL A 206 1.65 -1.01 -10.63
CA VAL A 206 1.02 -0.46 -11.84
C VAL A 206 1.43 1.00 -12.01
N GLY A 207 2.71 1.26 -12.23
CA GLY A 207 3.29 2.60 -12.32
C GLY A 207 3.43 3.15 -13.73
N THR A 208 3.25 2.32 -14.76
CA THR A 208 3.29 2.69 -16.18
C THR A 208 2.22 1.92 -16.96
N GLN A 209 1.96 2.34 -18.22
CA GLN A 209 0.98 1.65 -19.07
C GLN A 209 1.42 0.21 -19.39
N GLU A 210 2.71 -0.04 -19.59
CA GLU A 210 3.25 -1.38 -19.83
C GLU A 210 2.98 -2.31 -18.64
N ARG A 211 3.16 -1.81 -17.40
CA ARG A 211 2.89 -2.59 -16.18
C ARG A 211 1.40 -2.76 -15.88
N LEU A 212 0.56 -1.86 -16.40
CA LEU A 212 -0.89 -2.08 -16.39
C LEU A 212 -1.25 -3.30 -17.24
N VAL A 213 -0.72 -3.39 -18.46
CA VAL A 213 -0.90 -4.55 -19.34
C VAL A 213 -0.34 -5.84 -18.72
N GLU A 214 0.82 -5.76 -18.06
CA GLU A 214 1.40 -6.90 -17.31
C GLU A 214 0.43 -7.40 -16.22
N ALA A 215 -0.16 -6.49 -15.44
CA ALA A 215 -1.15 -6.84 -14.43
C ALA A 215 -2.40 -7.48 -15.04
N GLU A 216 -2.89 -6.97 -16.18
CA GLU A 216 -4.01 -7.57 -16.92
C GLU A 216 -3.73 -9.01 -17.34
N GLN A 217 -2.56 -9.25 -17.93
CA GLN A 217 -2.15 -10.60 -18.36
C GLN A 217 -2.07 -11.59 -17.19
N LEU A 218 -1.55 -11.14 -16.03
CA LEU A 218 -1.47 -11.97 -14.82
C LEU A 218 -2.86 -12.30 -14.28
N ILE A 219 -3.81 -11.37 -14.32
CA ILE A 219 -5.18 -11.57 -13.84
C ILE A 219 -5.92 -12.53 -14.78
N GLU A 220 -5.87 -12.29 -16.09
CA GLU A 220 -6.54 -13.12 -17.10
C GLU A 220 -5.99 -14.53 -17.19
N GLY A 221 -4.68 -14.72 -17.00
CA GLY A 221 -4.03 -16.04 -16.97
C GLY A 221 -4.40 -16.89 -15.75
N ARG A 222 -5.12 -16.33 -14.77
CA ARG A 222 -5.62 -17.02 -13.56
C ARG A 222 -7.13 -17.31 -13.59
N ALA A 223 -7.85 -16.72 -14.53
CA ALA A 223 -9.27 -16.96 -14.76
C ALA A 223 -9.44 -18.22 -15.61
#